data_f77bf8226af61078650d49d84e926227
#
_entry.id   f77bf8226af61078650d49d84e926227
#
_cell.length_a   1.000
_cell.length_b   1.000
_cell.length_c   1.000
_cell.angle_alpha   90.00
_cell.angle_beta   90.00
_cell.angle_gamma   90.00
#
_symmetry.space_group_name_H-M   'P 1'
#
loop_
_entity.id
_entity.type
_entity.pdbx_description
1 polymer ?
#
loop_
_entity_poly.entity_id
_entity_poly.type
_entity_poly.pdbx_seq_one_letter_code
_entity_poly.pdbx_strand_id
1 'polypeptide(L)'
;MSKAISRRDFLKVSGAVGAAGLLAACGGSSNAGSTATSTAASSAAASVAGLSSDPVTLTMSWWGGESRHNAYQEAIKAFSAEHSTITVNPTFAAWSGWEDTMSTKFAGGVAEDVCQINWNWLYNYSKNGQTFIDLNSVSEYLDLTQWDEAKLAACNVANAQQCVPVSMTGRIFYWNKTTFDKAGISFPTTLDELMAAGKTFQEKLGDDYYPLHLGAYDRMILMVFYLESKYGKDWADPTTSTLNYDADQIAEGIDFIKSLVEGHVIMSLPTYYGSNGDNAAHQSTEWIT
;
A
#
# COMPACT_ATOMS: atom_id res chain seq x y z
N MET A 1 -43.43 10.41 -5.84
CA MET A 1 -42.56 9.40 -5.20
C MET A 1 -41.22 9.48 -5.90
N SER A 2 -40.26 10.22 -5.32
CA SER A 2 -38.90 10.32 -5.86
C SER A 2 -38.20 8.96 -5.65
N LYS A 3 -37.70 8.34 -6.70
CA LYS A 3 -36.84 7.16 -6.57
C LYS A 3 -35.51 7.65 -6.00
N ALA A 4 -35.19 7.22 -4.80
CA ALA A 4 -33.86 7.41 -4.24
C ALA A 4 -32.85 6.79 -5.23
N ILE A 5 -31.80 7.54 -5.58
CA ILE A 5 -30.72 7.02 -6.42
C ILE A 5 -30.07 5.87 -5.67
N SER A 6 -29.90 4.75 -6.35
CA SER A 6 -29.16 3.64 -5.77
C SER A 6 -27.69 4.04 -5.63
N ARG A 7 -26.99 3.53 -4.59
CA ARG A 7 -25.54 3.72 -4.39
C ARG A 7 -24.74 3.37 -5.66
N ARG A 8 -25.26 2.43 -6.46
CA ARG A 8 -24.68 2.00 -7.73
C ARG A 8 -24.78 3.07 -8.82
N ASP A 9 -25.85 3.85 -8.85
CA ASP A 9 -26.02 4.93 -9.83
C ASP A 9 -25.17 6.14 -9.49
N PHE A 10 -24.85 6.37 -8.21
CA PHE A 10 -23.94 7.42 -7.77
C PHE A 10 -22.49 7.13 -8.18
N LEU A 11 -21.99 5.90 -8.02
CA LEU A 11 -20.63 5.53 -8.42
C LEU A 11 -20.39 5.72 -9.93
N LYS A 12 -21.44 5.66 -10.74
CA LYS A 12 -21.36 5.95 -12.16
C LYS A 12 -21.05 7.41 -12.48
N VAL A 13 -21.22 8.30 -11.54
CA VAL A 13 -21.20 9.73 -11.80
C VAL A 13 -20.03 10.46 -11.16
N SER A 14 -19.55 9.99 -10.00
CA SER A 14 -18.49 10.68 -9.25
C SER A 14 -17.06 10.36 -9.71
N GLY A 15 -16.89 9.35 -10.57
CA GLY A 15 -15.57 8.91 -11.03
C GLY A 15 -14.81 9.90 -11.91
N ALA A 16 -15.52 10.75 -12.64
CA ALA A 16 -14.89 11.60 -13.66
C ALA A 16 -14.18 12.87 -13.13
N VAL A 17 -14.46 13.30 -11.90
CA VAL A 17 -14.01 14.61 -11.41
C VAL A 17 -12.96 14.54 -10.28
N GLY A 18 -12.90 13.42 -9.55
CA GLY A 18 -12.04 13.32 -8.35
C GLY A 18 -10.57 13.02 -8.60
N ALA A 19 -10.22 12.45 -9.75
CA ALA A 19 -8.87 11.89 -9.97
C ALA A 19 -7.83 12.93 -10.38
N ALA A 20 -8.21 14.02 -11.04
CA ALA A 20 -7.27 15.02 -11.55
C ALA A 20 -6.66 15.93 -10.46
N GLY A 21 -7.34 16.10 -9.31
CA GLY A 21 -6.88 16.96 -8.23
C GLY A 21 -5.92 16.33 -7.22
N LEU A 22 -5.92 15.01 -7.09
CA LEU A 22 -5.17 14.31 -6.02
C LEU A 22 -3.71 14.00 -6.37
N LEU A 23 -3.31 14.08 -7.64
CA LEU A 23 -1.94 13.78 -8.07
C LEU A 23 -0.98 14.97 -7.97
N ALA A 24 -1.48 16.19 -7.77
CA ALA A 24 -0.65 17.39 -7.67
C ALA A 24 -0.05 17.66 -6.27
N ALA A 25 -0.48 16.93 -5.25
CA ALA A 25 -0.13 17.22 -3.85
C ALA A 25 1.08 16.47 -3.29
N CYS A 26 1.73 15.58 -4.04
CA CYS A 26 2.88 14.79 -3.59
C CYS A 26 4.15 15.00 -4.44
N GLY A 27 4.60 16.24 -4.57
CA GLY A 27 5.88 16.56 -5.22
C GLY A 27 6.65 17.61 -4.45
N GLY A 28 7.73 17.17 -3.81
CA GLY A 28 8.56 17.87 -2.83
C GLY A 28 9.24 19.16 -3.27
N SER A 29 9.63 19.88 -2.28
CA SER A 29 10.41 21.10 -2.31
C SER A 29 11.74 20.99 -3.07
N SER A 30 11.96 21.84 -4.05
CA SER A 30 13.26 22.47 -4.29
C SER A 30 13.08 23.79 -5.01
N ASN A 31 13.62 24.82 -4.39
CA ASN A 31 13.67 26.21 -4.82
C ASN A 31 14.40 26.39 -6.16
N ALA A 32 13.76 26.94 -7.16
CA ALA A 32 14.43 27.78 -8.17
C ALA A 32 13.36 28.66 -8.83
N GLY A 33 13.52 29.96 -8.67
CA GLY A 33 12.61 30.96 -9.22
C GLY A 33 12.58 30.96 -10.76
N SER A 34 11.39 30.96 -11.28
CA SER A 34 11.10 31.48 -12.62
C SER A 34 9.64 31.92 -12.62
N THR A 35 9.45 33.19 -12.81
CA THR A 35 8.15 33.85 -13.07
C THR A 35 7.56 33.28 -14.35
N ALA A 36 6.58 32.41 -14.22
CA ALA A 36 5.70 32.05 -15.33
C ALA A 36 4.27 32.49 -14.96
N THR A 37 3.77 33.39 -15.76
CA THR A 37 2.40 33.88 -15.72
C THR A 37 1.42 32.72 -15.91
N SER A 38 0.75 32.32 -14.82
CA SER A 38 -0.29 31.31 -14.88
C SER A 38 -1.54 31.91 -15.48
N THR A 39 -1.79 31.64 -16.74
CA THR A 39 -3.15 31.72 -17.29
C THR A 39 -3.96 30.61 -16.58
N ALA A 40 -4.82 31.02 -15.68
CA ALA A 40 -5.82 30.14 -15.09
C ALA A 40 -6.73 29.67 -16.24
N ALA A 41 -6.49 28.45 -16.72
CA ALA A 41 -7.47 27.75 -17.52
C ALA A 41 -8.64 27.44 -16.59
N SER A 42 -9.71 28.22 -16.68
CA SER A 42 -11.02 27.88 -16.15
C SER A 42 -11.43 26.55 -16.80
N SER A 43 -11.23 25.43 -16.10
CA SER A 43 -11.81 24.16 -16.47
C SER A 43 -13.32 24.33 -16.30
N ALA A 44 -14.04 24.54 -17.40
CA ALA A 44 -15.47 24.41 -17.41
C ALA A 44 -15.81 23.03 -16.85
N ALA A 45 -16.48 22.99 -15.71
CA ALA A 45 -17.05 21.76 -15.18
C ALA A 45 -17.94 21.17 -16.27
N ALA A 46 -17.51 20.07 -16.88
CA ALA A 46 -18.36 19.34 -17.79
C ALA A 46 -19.55 18.87 -16.96
N SER A 47 -20.73 19.38 -17.23
CA SER A 47 -21.97 18.90 -16.61
C SER A 47 -22.13 17.42 -17.03
N VAL A 48 -21.86 16.52 -16.12
CA VAL A 48 -22.10 15.09 -16.35
C VAL A 48 -23.61 14.90 -16.44
N ALA A 49 -24.10 14.64 -17.64
CA ALA A 49 -25.51 14.42 -17.88
C ALA A 49 -25.97 13.20 -17.07
N GLY A 50 -26.91 13.40 -16.14
CA GLY A 50 -27.51 12.31 -15.36
C GLY A 50 -27.28 12.31 -13.86
N LEU A 51 -26.56 13.31 -13.31
CA LEU A 51 -26.50 13.51 -11.85
C LEU A 51 -27.87 13.90 -11.33
N SER A 52 -28.38 13.14 -10.37
CA SER A 52 -29.55 13.57 -9.62
C SER A 52 -29.24 14.81 -8.80
N SER A 53 -30.21 15.73 -8.75
CA SER A 53 -30.19 16.85 -7.81
C SER A 53 -30.53 16.46 -6.37
N ASP A 54 -30.92 15.21 -6.13
CA ASP A 54 -31.28 14.73 -4.82
C ASP A 54 -30.06 14.60 -3.91
N PRO A 55 -30.13 14.98 -2.65
CA PRO A 55 -29.02 14.82 -1.71
C PRO A 55 -28.60 13.35 -1.55
N VAL A 56 -27.31 13.10 -1.65
CA VAL A 56 -26.71 11.76 -1.46
C VAL A 56 -25.71 11.80 -0.33
N THR A 57 -25.76 10.81 0.55
CA THR A 57 -24.75 10.61 1.58
C THR A 57 -23.98 9.33 1.27
N LEU A 58 -22.65 9.44 1.18
CA LEU A 58 -21.72 8.35 1.01
C LEU A 58 -20.88 8.18 2.27
N THR A 59 -20.41 6.97 2.46
CA THR A 59 -19.44 6.61 3.48
C THR A 59 -18.11 6.27 2.82
N MET A 60 -16.99 6.71 3.40
CA MET A 60 -15.66 6.44 2.89
C MET A 60 -14.73 6.03 4.02
N SER A 61 -13.90 5.01 3.80
CA SER A 61 -12.98 4.55 4.82
C SER A 61 -11.54 4.37 4.31
N TRP A 62 -10.57 4.67 5.19
CA TRP A 62 -9.14 4.51 4.93
C TRP A 62 -8.33 4.34 6.22
N TRP A 63 -7.12 3.79 6.07
CA TRP A 63 -6.13 3.77 7.16
C TRP A 63 -4.98 4.72 6.89
N GLY A 64 -4.27 5.11 7.94
CA GLY A 64 -3.03 5.88 7.81
C GLY A 64 -2.59 6.55 9.09
N GLY A 65 -1.59 7.41 8.97
CA GLY A 65 -1.20 8.35 9.99
C GLY A 65 -1.89 9.71 9.79
N GLU A 66 -1.64 10.63 10.70
CA GLU A 66 -2.28 11.95 10.76
C GLU A 66 -2.19 12.74 9.43
N SER A 67 -1.02 12.73 8.77
CA SER A 67 -0.84 13.43 7.49
C SER A 67 -1.79 12.91 6.40
N ARG A 68 -2.00 11.60 6.34
CA ARG A 68 -2.95 11.00 5.40
C ARG A 68 -4.40 11.33 5.78
N HIS A 69 -4.74 11.27 7.08
CA HIS A 69 -6.07 11.64 7.53
C HIS A 69 -6.42 13.07 7.15
N ASN A 70 -5.50 14.01 7.36
CA ASN A 70 -5.68 15.40 6.99
C ASN A 70 -5.84 15.59 5.47
N ALA A 71 -4.99 14.92 4.66
CA ALA A 71 -5.06 15.01 3.20
C ALA A 71 -6.40 14.51 2.64
N TYR A 72 -6.91 13.37 3.13
CA TYR A 72 -8.21 12.85 2.69
C TYR A 72 -9.37 13.75 3.14
N GLN A 73 -9.33 14.29 4.37
CA GLN A 73 -10.36 15.20 4.85
C GLN A 73 -10.40 16.52 4.04
N GLU A 74 -9.24 17.09 3.68
CA GLU A 74 -9.17 18.25 2.81
C GLU A 74 -9.67 17.93 1.39
N ALA A 75 -9.36 16.75 0.86
CA ALA A 75 -9.89 16.33 -0.44
C ALA A 75 -11.42 16.15 -0.41
N ILE A 76 -11.99 15.57 0.64
CA ILE A 76 -13.44 15.46 0.83
C ILE A 76 -14.08 16.84 0.91
N LYS A 77 -13.46 17.77 1.64
CA LYS A 77 -13.95 19.14 1.76
C LYS A 77 -13.97 19.86 0.41
N ALA A 78 -12.89 19.73 -0.38
CA ALA A 78 -12.83 20.30 -1.72
C ALA A 78 -13.90 19.70 -2.66
N PHE A 79 -14.06 18.36 -2.62
CA PHE A 79 -15.09 17.65 -3.36
C PHE A 79 -16.49 18.12 -3.00
N SER A 80 -16.80 18.23 -1.70
CA SER A 80 -18.13 18.70 -1.24
C SER A 80 -18.42 20.16 -1.59
N ALA A 81 -17.39 20.98 -1.73
CA ALA A 81 -17.55 22.36 -2.18
C ALA A 81 -17.98 22.45 -3.65
N GLU A 82 -17.51 21.53 -4.50
CA GLU A 82 -17.89 21.43 -5.90
C GLU A 82 -19.22 20.66 -6.10
N HIS A 83 -19.54 19.75 -5.20
CA HIS A 83 -20.69 18.84 -5.26
C HIS A 83 -21.57 18.97 -4.02
N SER A 84 -22.25 20.12 -3.86
CA SER A 84 -22.98 20.47 -2.63
C SER A 84 -24.14 19.52 -2.27
N THR A 85 -24.63 18.72 -3.22
CA THR A 85 -25.67 17.70 -2.98
C THR A 85 -25.10 16.38 -2.46
N ILE A 86 -23.76 16.24 -2.40
CA ILE A 86 -23.10 15.00 -1.98
C ILE A 86 -22.37 15.24 -0.66
N THR A 87 -22.76 14.46 0.35
CA THR A 87 -22.08 14.43 1.65
C THR A 87 -21.23 13.16 1.74
N VAL A 88 -19.97 13.27 2.14
CA VAL A 88 -19.10 12.13 2.37
C VAL A 88 -18.79 12.03 3.87
N ASN A 89 -19.18 10.93 4.50
CA ASN A 89 -18.91 10.63 5.90
C ASN A 89 -17.66 9.76 6.02
N PRO A 90 -16.54 10.28 6.56
CA PRO A 90 -15.30 9.53 6.68
C PRO A 90 -15.26 8.62 7.90
N THR A 91 -14.64 7.45 7.76
CA THR A 91 -14.20 6.57 8.84
C THR A 91 -12.73 6.24 8.62
N PHE A 92 -11.86 6.47 9.61
CA PHE A 92 -10.45 6.20 9.46
C PHE A 92 -9.80 5.78 10.78
N ALA A 93 -8.71 5.01 10.69
CA ALA A 93 -7.92 4.58 11.83
C ALA A 93 -6.45 4.35 11.44
N ALA A 94 -5.63 3.95 12.42
CA ALA A 94 -4.28 3.49 12.16
C ALA A 94 -4.28 2.17 11.38
N TRP A 95 -3.12 1.78 10.86
CA TRP A 95 -2.92 0.52 10.14
C TRP A 95 -3.22 -0.73 10.99
N SER A 96 -2.78 -0.71 12.26
CA SER A 96 -2.92 -1.86 13.16
C SER A 96 -4.40 -2.24 13.37
N GLY A 97 -4.75 -3.49 13.11
CA GLY A 97 -6.11 -4.02 13.24
C GLY A 97 -7.08 -3.57 12.13
N TRP A 98 -6.61 -2.81 11.12
CA TRP A 98 -7.50 -2.33 10.04
C TRP A 98 -8.00 -3.47 9.15
N GLU A 99 -7.15 -4.44 8.80
CA GLU A 99 -7.55 -5.60 8.01
C GLU A 99 -8.66 -6.41 8.67
N ASP A 100 -8.53 -6.71 9.97
CA ASP A 100 -9.53 -7.44 10.74
C ASP A 100 -10.86 -6.68 10.80
N THR A 101 -10.78 -5.36 10.99
CA THR A 101 -11.94 -4.48 10.98
C THR A 101 -12.67 -4.53 9.64
N MET A 102 -11.94 -4.41 8.53
CA MET A 102 -12.54 -4.44 7.18
C MET A 102 -13.07 -5.82 6.83
N SER A 103 -12.35 -6.89 7.19
CA SER A 103 -12.82 -8.27 7.02
C SER A 103 -14.16 -8.50 7.71
N THR A 104 -14.31 -8.01 8.94
CA THR A 104 -15.57 -8.09 9.69
C THR A 104 -16.68 -7.29 9.02
N LYS A 105 -16.39 -6.07 8.56
CA LYS A 105 -17.36 -5.22 7.86
C LYS A 105 -17.84 -5.82 6.54
N PHE A 106 -16.92 -6.37 5.73
CA PHE A 106 -17.29 -7.03 4.47
C PHE A 106 -18.13 -8.29 4.73
N ALA A 107 -17.74 -9.12 5.69
CA ALA A 107 -18.52 -10.31 6.08
C ALA A 107 -19.92 -9.94 6.60
N GLY A 108 -20.06 -8.83 7.29
CA GLY A 108 -21.32 -8.31 7.82
C GLY A 108 -22.16 -7.51 6.80
N GLY A 109 -21.63 -7.23 5.60
CA GLY A 109 -22.31 -6.39 4.59
C GLY A 109 -22.50 -4.93 5.02
N VAL A 110 -21.65 -4.44 5.90
CA VAL A 110 -21.72 -3.07 6.48
C VAL A 110 -20.45 -2.25 6.18
N ALA A 111 -19.68 -2.67 5.19
CA ALA A 111 -18.55 -1.88 4.72
C ALA A 111 -19.00 -0.57 4.09
N GLU A 112 -18.14 0.43 4.15
CA GLU A 112 -18.39 1.75 3.57
C GLU A 112 -18.55 1.68 2.04
N ASP A 113 -19.21 2.68 1.46
CA ASP A 113 -19.45 2.75 0.01
C ASP A 113 -18.14 2.86 -0.79
N VAL A 114 -17.15 3.56 -0.24
CA VAL A 114 -15.80 3.69 -0.80
C VAL A 114 -14.78 3.27 0.25
N CYS A 115 -13.99 2.25 -0.06
CA CYS A 115 -13.04 1.68 0.89
C CYS A 115 -11.62 1.72 0.32
N GLN A 116 -10.65 2.16 1.12
CA GLN A 116 -9.25 1.91 0.81
C GLN A 116 -8.93 0.45 1.13
N ILE A 117 -8.43 -0.27 0.14
CA ILE A 117 -8.06 -1.69 0.23
C ILE A 117 -6.57 -1.83 -0.03
N ASN A 118 -5.87 -2.66 0.72
CA ASN A 118 -4.53 -3.06 0.36
C ASN A 118 -4.61 -4.11 -0.76
N TRP A 119 -3.76 -4.03 -1.76
CA TRP A 119 -3.84 -4.87 -2.96
C TRP A 119 -3.83 -6.38 -2.64
N ASN A 120 -3.07 -6.82 -1.63
CA ASN A 120 -2.98 -8.22 -1.24
C ASN A 120 -4.25 -8.73 -0.51
N TRP A 121 -5.12 -7.85 0.00
CA TRP A 121 -6.40 -8.25 0.60
C TRP A 121 -7.50 -8.42 -0.44
N LEU A 122 -7.33 -7.86 -1.63
CA LEU A 122 -8.33 -7.83 -2.67
C LEU A 122 -8.82 -9.24 -3.04
N TYR A 123 -7.87 -10.19 -3.16
CA TYR A 123 -8.21 -11.59 -3.42
C TYR A 123 -8.99 -12.26 -2.28
N ASN A 124 -8.74 -11.87 -1.04
CA ASN A 124 -9.47 -12.40 0.11
C ASN A 124 -10.91 -11.90 0.13
N TYR A 125 -11.14 -10.64 -0.23
CA TYR A 125 -12.46 -10.02 -0.20
C TYR A 125 -13.28 -10.30 -1.48
N SER A 126 -12.63 -10.49 -2.61
CA SER A 126 -13.30 -10.60 -3.92
C SER A 126 -12.69 -11.68 -4.81
N LYS A 127 -12.67 -12.94 -4.35
CA LYS A 127 -12.06 -14.08 -5.07
C LYS A 127 -12.56 -14.27 -6.51
N ASN A 128 -13.81 -13.91 -6.78
CA ASN A 128 -14.48 -14.05 -8.07
C ASN A 128 -14.67 -12.71 -8.80
N GLY A 129 -14.07 -11.62 -8.32
CA GLY A 129 -14.21 -10.29 -8.92
C GLY A 129 -15.61 -9.67 -8.80
N GLN A 130 -16.44 -10.08 -7.83
CA GLN A 130 -17.85 -9.67 -7.73
C GLN A 130 -18.20 -8.89 -6.45
N THR A 131 -17.27 -8.77 -5.50
CA THR A 131 -17.55 -8.06 -4.24
C THR A 131 -17.61 -6.55 -4.45
N PHE A 132 -16.74 -6.02 -5.31
CA PHE A 132 -16.72 -4.62 -5.67
C PHE A 132 -17.28 -4.41 -7.08
N ILE A 133 -17.64 -3.18 -7.40
CA ILE A 133 -18.05 -2.84 -8.76
C ILE A 133 -16.88 -3.07 -9.73
N ASP A 134 -17.16 -3.63 -10.90
CA ASP A 134 -16.18 -3.62 -11.98
C ASP A 134 -16.11 -2.22 -12.57
N LEU A 135 -14.97 -1.55 -12.38
CA LEU A 135 -14.74 -0.18 -12.84
C LEU A 135 -14.74 -0.06 -14.37
N ASN A 136 -14.51 -1.15 -15.11
CA ASN A 136 -14.69 -1.17 -16.56
C ASN A 136 -16.14 -0.90 -16.94
N SER A 137 -17.09 -1.30 -16.11
CA SER A 137 -18.53 -1.08 -16.36
C SER A 137 -18.98 0.38 -16.18
N VAL A 138 -18.10 1.23 -15.67
CA VAL A 138 -18.35 2.67 -15.42
C VAL A 138 -17.35 3.55 -16.14
N SER A 139 -16.72 3.06 -17.19
CA SER A 139 -15.67 3.74 -17.97
C SER A 139 -16.14 5.08 -18.61
N GLU A 140 -17.44 5.27 -18.79
CA GLU A 140 -17.99 6.56 -19.22
C GLU A 140 -17.87 7.68 -18.18
N TYR A 141 -17.65 7.30 -16.89
CA TYR A 141 -17.52 8.23 -15.76
C TYR A 141 -16.14 8.23 -15.14
N LEU A 142 -15.37 7.14 -15.32
CA LEU A 142 -14.04 6.96 -14.77
C LEU A 142 -13.05 6.63 -15.89
N ASP A 143 -12.21 7.58 -16.22
CA ASP A 143 -11.14 7.40 -17.20
C ASP A 143 -9.98 6.65 -16.55
N LEU A 144 -9.89 5.34 -16.81
CA LEU A 144 -8.83 4.47 -16.29
C LEU A 144 -7.48 4.70 -16.96
N THR A 145 -7.41 5.42 -18.09
CA THR A 145 -6.14 5.72 -18.78
C THR A 145 -5.26 6.69 -18.00
N GLN A 146 -5.78 7.28 -16.91
CA GLN A 146 -5.00 8.10 -15.99
C GLN A 146 -4.00 7.28 -15.15
N TRP A 147 -4.13 5.98 -15.11
CA TRP A 147 -3.24 5.07 -14.40
C TRP A 147 -2.43 4.24 -15.36
N ASP A 148 -1.20 3.94 -14.96
CA ASP A 148 -0.34 3.00 -15.63
C ASP A 148 -0.97 1.59 -15.64
N GLU A 149 -0.94 0.90 -16.78
CA GLU A 149 -1.56 -0.42 -16.97
C GLU A 149 -1.02 -1.47 -15.99
N ALA A 150 0.29 -1.47 -15.74
CA ALA A 150 0.90 -2.40 -14.78
C ALA A 150 0.41 -2.17 -13.34
N LYS A 151 0.08 -0.91 -12.99
CA LYS A 151 -0.50 -0.59 -11.68
C LYS A 151 -1.96 -0.98 -11.58
N LEU A 152 -2.72 -0.80 -12.67
CA LEU A 152 -4.11 -1.26 -12.73
C LEU A 152 -4.20 -2.79 -12.65
N ALA A 153 -3.25 -3.51 -13.25
CA ALA A 153 -3.22 -4.98 -13.21
C ALA A 153 -3.20 -5.52 -11.77
N ALA A 154 -2.50 -4.85 -10.83
CA ALA A 154 -2.50 -5.23 -9.42
C ALA A 154 -3.87 -5.06 -8.72
N CYS A 155 -4.79 -4.34 -9.34
CA CYS A 155 -6.14 -4.07 -8.84
C CYS A 155 -7.22 -4.87 -9.59
N ASN A 156 -6.83 -5.83 -10.41
CA ASN A 156 -7.73 -6.67 -11.21
C ASN A 156 -7.88 -8.06 -10.56
N VAL A 157 -9.10 -8.54 -10.46
CA VAL A 157 -9.42 -9.89 -9.99
C VAL A 157 -10.44 -10.52 -10.93
N ALA A 158 -10.14 -11.70 -11.42
CA ALA A 158 -11.03 -12.46 -12.32
C ALA A 158 -11.52 -11.63 -13.53
N ASN A 159 -10.63 -10.84 -14.13
CA ASN A 159 -10.86 -9.91 -15.25
C ASN A 159 -11.79 -8.72 -14.93
N ALA A 160 -12.10 -8.47 -13.66
CA ALA A 160 -12.83 -7.28 -13.22
C ALA A 160 -11.86 -6.27 -12.57
N GLN A 161 -11.88 -5.03 -13.02
CA GLN A 161 -11.10 -3.93 -12.41
C GLN A 161 -11.79 -3.49 -11.13
N GLN A 162 -11.34 -4.00 -9.99
CA GLN A 162 -12.01 -3.84 -8.70
C GLN A 162 -11.65 -2.56 -7.95
N CYS A 163 -10.49 -1.99 -8.25
CA CYS A 163 -9.99 -0.77 -7.62
C CYS A 163 -9.17 0.06 -8.60
N VAL A 164 -8.81 1.28 -8.17
CA VAL A 164 -7.73 2.08 -8.76
C VAL A 164 -6.62 2.29 -7.72
N PRO A 165 -5.34 2.30 -8.11
CA PRO A 165 -4.25 2.53 -7.19
C PRO A 165 -4.21 4.00 -6.76
N VAL A 166 -4.32 4.27 -5.46
CA VAL A 166 -4.24 5.63 -4.89
C VAL A 166 -2.86 5.95 -4.33
N SER A 167 -2.07 4.93 -4.02
CA SER A 167 -0.67 5.06 -3.63
C SER A 167 0.08 3.76 -3.88
N MET A 168 1.38 3.88 -4.13
CA MET A 168 2.29 2.74 -4.22
C MET A 168 3.42 2.92 -3.23
N THR A 169 3.77 1.84 -2.55
CA THR A 169 4.93 1.77 -1.69
C THR A 169 5.76 0.55 -2.08
N GLY A 170 7.05 0.62 -1.87
CA GLY A 170 7.96 -0.49 -2.08
C GLY A 170 8.71 -0.85 -0.81
N ARG A 171 9.13 -2.10 -0.71
CA ARG A 171 10.06 -2.52 0.33
C ARG A 171 11.47 -2.28 -0.17
N ILE A 172 12.22 -1.46 0.54
CA ILE A 172 13.62 -1.16 0.25
C ILE A 172 14.43 -1.27 1.54
N PHE A 173 15.72 -1.52 1.42
CA PHE A 173 16.62 -1.47 2.56
C PHE A 173 16.95 -0.02 2.91
N TYR A 174 16.82 0.31 4.19
CA TYR A 174 17.34 1.52 4.78
C TYR A 174 18.56 1.15 5.63
N TRP A 175 19.67 1.80 5.40
CA TRP A 175 20.91 1.55 6.12
C TRP A 175 21.16 2.64 7.17
N ASN A 176 21.37 2.24 8.43
CA ASN A 176 21.81 3.17 9.46
C ASN A 176 23.30 3.45 9.27
N LYS A 177 23.61 4.57 8.62
CA LYS A 177 24.97 4.95 8.31
C LYS A 177 25.86 5.00 9.56
N THR A 178 25.35 5.53 10.67
CA THR A 178 26.12 5.66 11.92
C THR A 178 26.59 4.30 12.43
N THR A 179 25.73 3.28 12.38
CA THR A 179 26.06 1.92 12.84
C THR A 179 27.04 1.24 11.89
N PHE A 180 26.88 1.39 10.57
CA PHE A 180 27.84 0.86 9.61
C PHE A 180 29.20 1.54 9.70
N ASP A 181 29.26 2.85 9.91
CA ASP A 181 30.51 3.58 10.16
C ASP A 181 31.21 3.08 11.44
N LYS A 182 30.45 2.84 12.54
CA LYS A 182 31.00 2.25 13.78
C LYS A 182 31.58 0.84 13.53
N ALA A 183 30.95 0.04 12.69
CA ALA A 183 31.45 -1.29 12.31
C ALA A 183 32.66 -1.21 11.36
N GLY A 184 32.89 -0.05 10.73
CA GLY A 184 33.99 0.18 9.80
C GLY A 184 33.81 -0.51 8.45
N ILE A 185 32.57 -0.69 7.98
CA ILE A 185 32.24 -1.32 6.71
C ILE A 185 31.25 -0.45 5.91
N SER A 186 31.29 -0.63 4.57
CA SER A 186 30.31 -0.04 3.66
C SER A 186 28.98 -0.81 3.71
N PHE A 187 27.91 -0.20 3.17
CA PHE A 187 26.65 -0.89 2.99
C PHE A 187 26.80 -2.06 2.02
N PRO A 188 26.27 -3.24 2.36
CA PRO A 188 26.34 -4.40 1.48
C PRO A 188 25.54 -4.17 0.19
N THR A 189 26.07 -4.62 -0.92
CA THR A 189 25.45 -4.58 -2.25
C THR A 189 25.15 -5.97 -2.80
N THR A 190 25.66 -7.00 -2.13
CA THR A 190 25.46 -8.41 -2.45
C THR A 190 25.05 -9.21 -1.20
N LEU A 191 24.48 -10.40 -1.39
CA LEU A 191 24.16 -11.31 -0.29
C LEU A 191 25.41 -11.76 0.47
N ASP A 192 26.51 -12.00 -0.23
CA ASP A 192 27.77 -12.41 0.42
C ASP A 192 28.32 -11.29 1.31
N GLU A 193 28.27 -10.04 0.85
CA GLU A 193 28.64 -8.88 1.67
C GLU A 193 27.70 -8.71 2.88
N LEU A 194 26.40 -8.96 2.70
CA LEU A 194 25.44 -8.92 3.79
C LEU A 194 25.72 -10.01 4.83
N MET A 195 26.03 -11.23 4.40
CA MET A 195 26.41 -12.33 5.31
C MET A 195 27.71 -12.01 6.06
N ALA A 196 28.70 -11.43 5.37
CA ALA A 196 29.96 -10.99 5.99
C ALA A 196 29.73 -9.84 7.01
N ALA A 197 28.76 -8.96 6.74
CA ALA A 197 28.42 -7.87 7.65
C ALA A 197 27.90 -8.38 9.00
N GLY A 198 27.12 -9.48 9.03
CA GLY A 198 26.64 -10.07 10.28
C GLY A 198 27.78 -10.40 11.24
N LYS A 199 28.79 -11.14 10.75
CA LYS A 199 29.97 -11.46 11.53
C LYS A 199 30.76 -10.22 11.97
N THR A 200 30.92 -9.24 11.08
CA THR A 200 31.65 -8.02 11.40
C THR A 200 30.93 -7.20 12.48
N PHE A 201 29.59 -7.11 12.41
CA PHE A 201 28.80 -6.43 13.43
C PHE A 201 28.99 -7.11 14.81
N GLN A 202 28.89 -8.43 14.85
CA GLN A 202 29.09 -9.18 16.09
C GLN A 202 30.48 -8.96 16.68
N GLU A 203 31.54 -9.06 15.86
CA GLU A 203 32.93 -8.89 16.30
C GLU A 203 33.28 -7.46 16.74
N LYS A 204 32.71 -6.47 16.07
CA LYS A 204 33.09 -5.03 16.29
C LYS A 204 32.16 -4.31 17.26
N LEU A 205 30.87 -4.65 17.26
CA LEU A 205 29.85 -3.91 18.00
C LEU A 205 29.24 -4.75 19.14
N GLY A 206 29.35 -6.07 19.08
CA GLY A 206 28.77 -7.00 20.07
C GLY A 206 27.50 -7.70 19.60
N ASP A 207 27.00 -8.61 20.45
CA ASP A 207 25.92 -9.52 20.11
C ASP A 207 24.54 -8.86 19.93
N ASP A 208 24.37 -7.62 20.37
CA ASP A 208 23.13 -6.88 20.28
C ASP A 208 22.98 -6.08 18.97
N TYR A 209 24.00 -6.08 18.11
CA TYR A 209 24.00 -5.33 16.85
C TYR A 209 23.86 -6.23 15.64
N TYR A 210 22.87 -5.96 14.81
CA TYR A 210 22.55 -6.73 13.61
C TYR A 210 22.50 -5.81 12.37
N PRO A 211 23.04 -6.23 11.22
CA PRO A 211 22.95 -5.45 9.96
C PRO A 211 21.51 -5.20 9.49
N LEU A 212 20.59 -6.14 9.72
CA LEU A 212 19.19 -6.03 9.34
C LEU A 212 18.24 -6.24 10.52
N HIS A 213 17.18 -5.45 10.53
CA HIS A 213 16.08 -5.55 11.49
C HIS A 213 14.82 -5.98 10.74
N LEU A 214 14.44 -7.26 10.84
CA LEU A 214 13.33 -7.85 10.08
C LEU A 214 12.39 -8.62 11.01
N GLY A 215 11.10 -8.24 10.98
CA GLY A 215 10.00 -9.01 11.60
C GLY A 215 9.64 -10.26 10.78
N ALA A 216 8.69 -11.05 11.27
CA ALA A 216 8.28 -12.29 10.58
C ALA A 216 7.80 -12.05 9.15
N TYR A 217 6.98 -11.02 8.94
CA TYR A 217 6.46 -10.65 7.63
C TYR A 217 7.58 -10.24 6.66
N ASP A 218 8.53 -9.42 7.12
CA ASP A 218 9.66 -8.98 6.29
C ASP A 218 10.58 -10.14 5.90
N ARG A 219 10.77 -11.12 6.80
CA ARG A 219 11.52 -12.36 6.49
C ARG A 219 10.84 -13.18 5.41
N MET A 220 9.52 -13.29 5.47
CA MET A 220 8.74 -13.97 4.44
C MET A 220 8.90 -13.26 3.08
N ILE A 221 8.78 -11.94 3.04
CA ILE A 221 8.99 -11.15 1.82
C ILE A 221 10.41 -11.33 1.27
N LEU A 222 11.42 -11.29 2.14
CA LEU A 222 12.81 -11.48 1.72
C LEU A 222 13.05 -12.88 1.18
N MET A 223 12.45 -13.92 1.79
CA MET A 223 12.47 -15.28 1.28
C MET A 223 11.87 -15.37 -0.13
N VAL A 224 10.71 -14.74 -0.34
CA VAL A 224 10.05 -14.70 -1.65
C VAL A 224 10.97 -14.05 -2.68
N PHE A 225 11.53 -12.88 -2.39
CA PHE A 225 12.46 -12.20 -3.30
C PHE A 225 13.72 -13.02 -3.61
N TYR A 226 14.26 -13.74 -2.61
CA TYR A 226 15.37 -14.67 -2.83
C TYR A 226 15.00 -15.76 -3.82
N LEU A 227 13.83 -16.40 -3.64
CA LEU A 227 13.36 -17.48 -4.51
C LEU A 227 13.04 -16.98 -5.92
N GLU A 228 12.34 -15.85 -6.04
CA GLU A 228 12.02 -15.24 -7.33
C GLU A 228 13.30 -14.85 -8.10
N SER A 229 14.27 -14.25 -7.40
CA SER A 229 15.56 -13.92 -7.99
C SER A 229 16.35 -15.15 -8.45
N LYS A 230 16.31 -16.24 -7.67
CA LYS A 230 17.03 -17.47 -7.95
C LYS A 230 16.42 -18.26 -9.09
N TYR A 231 15.10 -18.38 -9.13
CA TYR A 231 14.39 -19.26 -10.06
C TYR A 231 13.75 -18.51 -11.24
N GLY A 232 13.71 -17.18 -11.22
CA GLY A 232 13.18 -16.36 -12.33
C GLY A 232 11.69 -16.54 -12.56
N LYS A 233 10.90 -16.85 -11.54
CA LYS A 233 9.45 -17.03 -11.62
C LYS A 233 8.77 -16.42 -10.40
N ASP A 234 7.57 -15.88 -10.60
CA ASP A 234 6.76 -15.29 -9.55
C ASP A 234 6.41 -16.31 -8.45
N TRP A 235 6.24 -15.84 -7.21
CA TRP A 235 5.85 -16.66 -6.06
C TRP A 235 4.57 -17.46 -6.29
N ALA A 236 3.57 -16.82 -6.86
CA ALA A 236 2.28 -17.43 -7.13
C ALA A 236 1.73 -16.98 -8.48
N ASP A 237 0.95 -17.84 -9.11
CA ASP A 237 0.13 -17.48 -10.26
C ASP A 237 -1.13 -16.74 -9.78
N PRO A 238 -1.31 -15.45 -10.12
CA PRO A 238 -2.46 -14.67 -9.67
C PRO A 238 -3.78 -15.15 -10.30
N THR A 239 -3.74 -15.85 -11.44
CA THR A 239 -4.94 -16.35 -12.13
C THR A 239 -5.51 -17.60 -11.45
N THR A 240 -4.63 -18.51 -11.06
CA THR A 240 -5.00 -19.79 -10.45
C THR A 240 -4.91 -19.78 -8.93
N SER A 241 -4.29 -18.75 -8.33
CA SER A 241 -3.99 -18.67 -6.90
C SER A 241 -3.16 -19.87 -6.40
N THR A 242 -2.28 -20.40 -7.26
CA THR A 242 -1.40 -21.53 -6.92
C THR A 242 0.04 -21.07 -6.75
N LEU A 243 0.75 -21.71 -5.84
CA LEU A 243 2.18 -21.47 -5.67
C LEU A 243 2.96 -22.03 -6.87
N ASN A 244 3.97 -21.27 -7.32
CA ASN A 244 4.86 -21.67 -8.41
C ASN A 244 6.10 -22.44 -7.93
N TYR A 245 6.20 -22.71 -6.63
CA TYR A 245 7.33 -23.37 -5.98
C TYR A 245 6.90 -24.68 -5.33
N ASP A 246 7.74 -25.70 -5.44
CA ASP A 246 7.57 -26.97 -4.74
C ASP A 246 8.10 -26.89 -3.30
N ALA A 247 7.91 -27.99 -2.55
CA ALA A 247 8.29 -28.06 -1.15
C ALA A 247 9.81 -27.92 -0.92
N ASP A 248 10.62 -28.44 -1.84
CA ASP A 248 12.07 -28.36 -1.71
C ASP A 248 12.59 -26.95 -1.95
N GLN A 249 12.03 -26.26 -2.94
CA GLN A 249 12.33 -24.85 -3.20
C GLN A 249 11.91 -23.95 -2.04
N ILE A 250 10.74 -24.21 -1.43
CA ILE A 250 10.27 -23.46 -0.26
C ILE A 250 11.18 -23.74 0.93
N ALA A 251 11.58 -25.01 1.15
CA ALA A 251 12.53 -25.37 2.20
C ALA A 251 13.86 -24.62 2.04
N GLU A 252 14.37 -24.52 0.82
CA GLU A 252 15.57 -23.73 0.54
C GLU A 252 15.39 -22.25 0.92
N GLY A 253 14.24 -21.66 0.63
CA GLY A 253 13.95 -20.29 1.05
C GLY A 253 13.93 -20.10 2.57
N ILE A 254 13.40 -21.12 3.29
CA ILE A 254 13.43 -21.14 4.76
C ILE A 254 14.88 -21.29 5.27
N ASP A 255 15.67 -22.16 4.66
CA ASP A 255 17.08 -22.33 5.02
C ASP A 255 17.90 -21.07 4.75
N PHE A 256 17.59 -20.32 3.69
CA PHE A 256 18.17 -18.99 3.46
C PHE A 256 17.89 -18.06 4.65
N ILE A 257 16.66 -17.92 5.09
CA ILE A 257 16.31 -17.08 6.26
C ILE A 257 17.00 -17.58 7.54
N LYS A 258 17.06 -18.91 7.73
CA LYS A 258 17.78 -19.52 8.85
C LYS A 258 19.27 -19.16 8.83
N SER A 259 19.90 -19.19 7.64
CA SER A 259 21.31 -18.80 7.49
C SER A 259 21.58 -17.35 7.87
N LEU A 260 20.64 -16.43 7.63
CA LEU A 260 20.76 -15.04 8.08
C LEU A 260 20.75 -14.91 9.61
N VAL A 261 19.97 -15.75 10.30
CA VAL A 261 19.96 -15.79 11.78
C VAL A 261 21.27 -16.39 12.30
N GLU A 262 21.70 -17.52 11.76
CA GLU A 262 22.94 -18.22 12.14
C GLU A 262 24.18 -17.37 11.83
N GLY A 263 24.15 -16.58 10.77
CA GLY A 263 25.21 -15.64 10.37
C GLY A 263 25.18 -14.30 11.10
N HIS A 264 24.33 -14.15 12.12
CA HIS A 264 24.18 -12.89 12.88
C HIS A 264 23.79 -11.68 12.02
N VAL A 265 23.12 -11.91 10.88
CA VAL A 265 22.63 -10.85 10.01
C VAL A 265 21.31 -10.27 10.54
N ILE A 266 20.44 -11.14 11.06
CA ILE A 266 19.19 -10.78 11.71
C ILE A 266 19.07 -11.48 13.07
N MET A 267 18.43 -10.83 14.03
CA MET A 267 18.16 -11.44 15.33
C MET A 267 17.16 -12.60 15.21
N SER A 268 17.09 -13.49 16.20
CA SER A 268 16.06 -14.54 16.25
C SER A 268 14.66 -13.93 16.39
N LEU A 269 13.60 -14.64 15.97
CA LEU A 269 12.22 -14.14 16.17
C LEU A 269 11.84 -13.97 17.65
N PRO A 270 12.21 -14.89 18.57
CA PRO A 270 11.96 -14.66 19.99
C PRO A 270 12.65 -13.38 20.51
N THR A 271 13.88 -13.11 20.10
CA THR A 271 14.61 -11.88 20.46
C THR A 271 13.90 -10.65 19.88
N TYR A 272 13.52 -10.69 18.60
CA TYR A 272 12.81 -9.60 17.92
C TYR A 272 11.52 -9.22 18.66
N TYR A 273 10.65 -10.18 18.96
CA TYR A 273 9.39 -9.91 19.64
C TYR A 273 9.56 -9.57 21.12
N GLY A 274 10.64 -10.05 21.74
CA GLY A 274 10.97 -9.71 23.13
C GLY A 274 11.44 -8.26 23.31
N SER A 275 12.08 -7.69 22.31
CA SER A 275 12.65 -6.33 22.38
C SER A 275 11.75 -5.25 21.81
N ASN A 276 11.02 -5.52 20.73
CA ASN A 276 10.38 -4.48 19.95
C ASN A 276 8.89 -4.71 19.63
N GLY A 277 8.40 -5.94 19.72
CA GLY A 277 7.04 -6.28 19.31
C GLY A 277 6.80 -5.97 17.83
N ASP A 278 5.59 -5.48 17.50
CA ASP A 278 5.18 -5.14 16.13
C ASP A 278 5.40 -3.64 15.76
N ASN A 279 6.24 -2.93 16.48
CA ASN A 279 6.52 -1.54 16.18
C ASN A 279 7.28 -1.39 14.86
N ALA A 280 7.01 -0.31 14.15
CA ALA A 280 7.78 0.02 12.96
C ALA A 280 9.24 0.29 13.33
N ALA A 281 10.19 -0.17 12.51
CA ALA A 281 11.63 -0.09 12.82
C ALA A 281 12.09 1.32 13.24
N HIS A 282 11.61 2.37 12.59
CA HIS A 282 11.94 3.76 12.92
C HIS A 282 11.37 4.25 14.27
N GLN A 283 10.51 3.47 14.90
CA GLN A 283 9.92 3.72 16.23
C GLN A 283 10.50 2.80 17.28
N SER A 284 11.35 1.86 16.89
CA SER A 284 11.97 0.92 17.82
C SER A 284 13.12 1.57 18.57
N THR A 285 13.31 1.17 19.82
CA THR A 285 14.43 1.64 20.66
C THR A 285 15.76 1.27 20.01
N GLU A 286 15.86 0.09 19.44
CA GLU A 286 17.08 -0.42 18.78
C GLU A 286 17.50 0.40 17.56
N TRP A 287 16.55 1.05 16.89
CA TRP A 287 16.85 1.91 15.75
C TRP A 287 17.23 3.34 16.17
N ILE A 288 16.61 3.84 17.24
CA ILE A 288 16.74 5.23 17.69
C ILE A 288 17.99 5.44 18.53
N THR A 289 18.43 4.47 19.32
CA THR A 289 19.60 4.51 20.21
C THR A 289 20.84 3.91 19.56
#